data_a815c6d0bc3ee310aa683642ca5bfcd6
#
_entry.id   a815c6d0bc3ee310aa683642ca5bfcd6
#
_cell.length_a   1.000
_cell.length_b   1.000
_cell.length_c   1.000
_cell.angle_alpha   90.00
_cell.angle_beta   90.00
_cell.angle_gamma   90.00
#
_symmetry.space_group_name_H-M   'P 1'
#
loop_
_entity.id
_entity.type
_entity.pdbx_description
1 polymer ?
#
loop_
_entity_poly.entity_id
_entity_poly.type
_entity_poly.pdbx_seq_one_letter_code
_entity_poly.pdbx_strand_id
1 'polypeptide(L)'
;MTSSIVISDCLLGTPCRYDGGAKPVCSEACLRLASRLNAIPICPEMMGGLSCPRPPAERSGDRVMTCEGGDVTDAYTEGARRSLEFAREVDADLAILKSKSPSCGSGRIYDGTFSGVLVPGDGVCAELFRQEGLTVVDEKLVEWCEPTVEHPVAIVLGSGLGALAHRVKVVRHIPYTDIDGFPVEAIPVDGHRFEALVGTIDDVPVVVYPGRIHMYQGYSALEVTSLVRHAHRLGCRSIMLSCASGSVRGVEPGTVGLITDQINLTGQNPLASAEGVAATELDVPFVPMAGAYSAYLCELARTAAHDAGVDIAEGTYAGLLGPTYETAAEIRALANLEADYVGMSTVCEAIMARALGMQVLGLTLVTNKAGRADNNHAEVLAAADAAAQATQSIALGVLRLLGAAQAE
;
A
#
# COMPACT_ATOMS: atom_id res chain seq x y z
N MET A 1 -12.56 -14.53 12.21
CA MET A 1 -12.01 -15.73 11.53
C MET A 1 -10.91 -15.23 10.63
N THR A 2 -9.68 -15.73 10.75
CA THR A 2 -8.59 -15.33 9.86
C THR A 2 -8.91 -15.90 8.48
N SER A 3 -9.13 -15.02 7.50
CA SER A 3 -9.30 -15.41 6.09
C SER A 3 -8.09 -16.20 5.64
N SER A 4 -8.32 -17.34 4.97
CA SER A 4 -7.22 -18.11 4.35
C SER A 4 -6.85 -17.47 3.03
N ILE A 5 -5.60 -17.62 2.61
CA ILE A 5 -5.15 -17.24 1.28
C ILE A 5 -4.57 -18.44 0.56
N VAL A 6 -4.69 -18.50 -0.75
CA VAL A 6 -3.97 -19.47 -1.57
C VAL A 6 -2.78 -18.81 -2.25
N ILE A 7 -1.66 -19.54 -2.37
CA ILE A 7 -0.42 -19.01 -2.93
C ILE A 7 0.21 -20.02 -3.89
N SER A 8 0.79 -19.54 -5.00
CA SER A 8 1.55 -20.41 -5.89
C SER A 8 2.70 -21.09 -5.15
N ASP A 9 2.71 -22.41 -5.11
CA ASP A 9 3.61 -23.25 -4.30
C ASP A 9 5.11 -23.02 -4.64
N CYS A 10 5.43 -22.72 -5.89
CA CYS A 10 6.79 -22.37 -6.31
C CYS A 10 7.30 -21.07 -5.64
N LEU A 11 6.42 -20.19 -5.17
CA LEU A 11 6.78 -18.98 -4.46
C LEU A 11 7.22 -19.26 -3.01
N LEU A 12 6.77 -20.39 -2.45
CA LEU A 12 7.17 -20.85 -1.13
C LEU A 12 8.44 -21.75 -1.14
N GLY A 13 9.02 -21.93 -2.34
CA GLY A 13 10.26 -22.69 -2.49
C GLY A 13 10.08 -24.16 -2.94
N THR A 14 8.84 -24.61 -3.18
CA THR A 14 8.59 -25.95 -3.71
C THR A 14 9.04 -26.05 -5.17
N PRO A 15 9.84 -27.05 -5.54
CA PRO A 15 10.35 -27.24 -6.90
C PRO A 15 9.27 -27.79 -7.84
N CYS A 16 8.22 -27.02 -8.13
CA CYS A 16 7.07 -27.43 -8.92
C CYS A 16 6.94 -26.67 -10.27
N ARG A 17 7.93 -25.85 -10.62
CA ARG A 17 7.94 -25.15 -11.92
C ARG A 17 8.24 -26.10 -13.07
N TYR A 18 7.99 -25.62 -14.30
CA TYR A 18 8.25 -26.39 -15.53
C TYR A 18 9.71 -26.84 -15.65
N ASP A 19 10.66 -26.08 -15.16
CA ASP A 19 12.10 -26.36 -15.16
C ASP A 19 12.57 -27.26 -13.99
N GLY A 20 11.65 -27.72 -13.15
CA GLY A 20 11.96 -28.48 -11.93
C GLY A 20 12.55 -27.65 -10.82
N GLY A 21 12.55 -26.33 -10.96
CA GLY A 21 13.01 -25.38 -9.96
C GLY A 21 11.89 -24.82 -9.10
N ALA A 22 12.30 -24.03 -8.10
CA ALA A 22 11.45 -23.13 -7.36
C ALA A 22 11.83 -21.69 -7.71
N LYS A 23 10.97 -20.75 -7.40
CA LYS A 23 11.30 -19.34 -7.42
C LYS A 23 10.76 -18.72 -6.13
N PRO A 24 11.42 -18.97 -5.01
CA PRO A 24 11.07 -18.31 -3.78
C PRO A 24 11.15 -16.79 -4.03
N VAL A 25 10.06 -16.11 -3.76
CA VAL A 25 9.94 -14.67 -4.04
C VAL A 25 10.72 -13.88 -3.05
N CYS A 26 10.99 -14.47 -1.90
CA CYS A 26 11.47 -13.71 -0.79
C CYS A 26 12.18 -14.51 0.26
N SER A 27 12.87 -13.74 1.01
CA SER A 27 13.44 -13.97 2.31
C SER A 27 12.45 -14.69 3.24
N GLU A 28 12.95 -15.13 4.34
CA GLU A 28 12.25 -15.68 5.50
C GLU A 28 10.99 -14.91 5.93
N ALA A 29 10.91 -13.61 5.63
CA ALA A 29 9.76 -12.77 5.96
C ALA A 29 8.48 -13.12 5.15
N CYS A 30 8.59 -13.54 3.88
CA CYS A 30 7.42 -14.03 3.13
C CYS A 30 6.93 -15.37 3.65
N LEU A 31 7.82 -16.24 4.07
CA LEU A 31 7.43 -17.49 4.73
C LEU A 31 6.71 -17.19 6.05
N ARG A 32 7.17 -16.17 6.79
CA ARG A 32 6.48 -15.66 8.00
C ARG A 32 5.13 -15.03 7.69
N LEU A 33 5.04 -14.21 6.63
CA LEU A 33 3.76 -13.63 6.20
C LEU A 33 2.79 -14.73 5.75
N ALA A 34 3.27 -15.66 4.94
CA ALA A 34 2.48 -16.80 4.50
C ALA A 34 1.95 -17.64 5.66
N SER A 35 2.76 -17.86 6.71
CA SER A 35 2.33 -18.58 7.91
C SER A 35 1.33 -17.77 8.76
N ARG A 36 1.49 -16.44 8.85
CA ARG A 36 0.58 -15.56 9.59
C ARG A 36 -0.79 -15.41 8.92
N LEU A 37 -0.81 -15.36 7.58
CA LEU A 37 -2.02 -15.24 6.78
C LEU A 37 -2.66 -16.60 6.45
N ASN A 38 -2.22 -17.69 7.09
CA ASN A 38 -2.67 -19.04 6.78
C ASN A 38 -2.63 -19.30 5.25
N ALA A 39 -1.45 -19.03 4.64
CA ALA A 39 -1.26 -19.20 3.21
C ALA A 39 -1.14 -20.68 2.85
N ILE A 40 -2.01 -21.14 1.99
CA ILE A 40 -2.12 -22.53 1.59
C ILE A 40 -1.55 -22.67 0.16
N PRO A 41 -0.52 -23.53 -0.01
CA PRO A 41 0.14 -23.67 -1.30
C PRO A 41 -0.73 -24.37 -2.34
N ILE A 42 -0.72 -23.87 -3.58
CA ILE A 42 -1.33 -24.50 -4.75
C ILE A 42 -0.36 -24.48 -5.94
N CYS A 43 -0.37 -25.53 -6.73
CA CYS A 43 0.25 -25.54 -8.05
C CYS A 43 -0.76 -26.04 -9.08
N PRO A 44 -1.47 -25.13 -9.79
CA PRO A 44 -2.53 -25.54 -10.73
C PRO A 44 -2.01 -26.49 -11.81
N GLU A 45 -0.79 -26.32 -12.28
CA GLU A 45 -0.21 -27.20 -13.31
C GLU A 45 -0.02 -28.65 -12.80
N MET A 46 0.47 -28.81 -11.58
CA MET A 46 0.56 -30.12 -10.91
C MET A 46 -0.83 -30.70 -10.59
N MET A 47 -1.76 -29.86 -10.14
CA MET A 47 -3.14 -30.27 -9.86
C MET A 47 -3.88 -30.72 -11.13
N GLY A 48 -3.48 -30.21 -12.30
CA GLY A 48 -3.94 -30.65 -13.60
C GLY A 48 -3.30 -31.95 -14.13
N GLY A 49 -2.38 -32.54 -13.35
CA GLY A 49 -1.72 -33.81 -13.69
C GLY A 49 -0.46 -33.66 -14.52
N LEU A 50 0.06 -32.43 -14.68
CA LEU A 50 1.32 -32.24 -15.41
C LEU A 50 2.52 -32.65 -14.54
N SER A 51 3.53 -33.24 -15.16
CA SER A 51 4.76 -33.64 -14.47
C SER A 51 5.66 -32.45 -14.13
N CYS A 52 6.61 -32.67 -13.22
CA CYS A 52 7.68 -31.73 -12.95
C CYS A 52 9.02 -32.50 -13.03
N PRO A 53 9.99 -32.14 -13.89
CA PRO A 53 9.91 -31.06 -14.89
C PRO A 53 8.99 -31.39 -16.07
N ARG A 54 8.70 -30.37 -16.90
CA ARG A 54 7.86 -30.46 -18.11
C ARG A 54 8.29 -29.42 -19.17
N PRO A 55 7.93 -29.59 -20.45
CA PRO A 55 8.20 -28.59 -21.48
C PRO A 55 7.56 -27.23 -21.12
N PRO A 56 8.26 -26.10 -21.39
CA PRO A 56 7.67 -24.77 -21.26
C PRO A 56 6.40 -24.67 -22.10
N ALA A 57 5.38 -23.99 -21.56
CA ALA A 57 4.12 -23.72 -22.25
C ALA A 57 3.78 -22.23 -22.21
N GLU A 58 3.06 -21.77 -23.23
CA GLU A 58 2.52 -20.41 -23.29
C GLU A 58 1.03 -20.45 -23.67
N ARG A 59 0.28 -19.45 -23.21
CA ARG A 59 -1.14 -19.30 -23.52
C ARG A 59 -1.31 -18.38 -24.72
N SER A 60 -2.11 -18.82 -25.72
CA SER A 60 -2.54 -18.02 -26.86
C SER A 60 -4.05 -18.13 -27.00
N GLY A 61 -4.78 -17.09 -26.65
CA GLY A 61 -6.24 -17.12 -26.57
C GLY A 61 -6.71 -18.18 -25.56
N ASP A 62 -7.57 -19.09 -26.01
CA ASP A 62 -8.12 -20.17 -25.19
C ASP A 62 -7.25 -21.43 -25.13
N ARG A 63 -6.12 -21.44 -25.82
CA ARG A 63 -5.24 -22.62 -25.91
C ARG A 63 -3.94 -22.42 -25.15
N VAL A 64 -3.44 -23.48 -24.55
CA VAL A 64 -2.11 -23.54 -23.94
C VAL A 64 -1.28 -24.57 -24.66
N MET A 65 -0.19 -24.13 -25.31
CA MET A 65 0.68 -24.95 -26.12
C MET A 65 2.06 -25.07 -25.50
N THR A 66 2.67 -26.23 -25.57
CA THR A 66 4.08 -26.40 -25.22
C THR A 66 4.99 -25.91 -26.36
N CYS A 67 6.24 -25.58 -26.04
CA CYS A 67 7.24 -25.22 -27.05
C CYS A 67 7.54 -26.36 -28.04
N GLU A 68 7.15 -27.58 -27.74
CA GLU A 68 7.25 -28.77 -28.62
C GLU A 68 5.99 -28.98 -29.45
N GLY A 69 4.99 -28.08 -29.37
CA GLY A 69 3.74 -28.11 -30.12
C GLY A 69 2.64 -29.01 -29.51
N GLY A 70 2.84 -29.51 -28.31
CA GLY A 70 1.81 -30.28 -27.58
C GLY A 70 0.71 -29.37 -27.03
N ASP A 71 -0.56 -29.76 -27.22
CA ASP A 71 -1.70 -29.07 -26.62
C ASP A 71 -1.91 -29.58 -25.17
N VAL A 72 -1.83 -28.71 -24.23
CA VAL A 72 -1.98 -29.00 -22.78
C VAL A 72 -3.14 -28.22 -22.16
N THR A 73 -4.02 -27.67 -22.98
CA THR A 73 -5.17 -26.85 -22.57
C THR A 73 -6.03 -27.54 -21.53
N ASP A 74 -6.39 -28.83 -21.77
CA ASP A 74 -7.24 -29.58 -20.85
C ASP A 74 -6.61 -29.73 -19.46
N ALA A 75 -5.30 -29.97 -19.39
CA ALA A 75 -4.59 -30.09 -18.12
C ALA A 75 -4.55 -28.75 -17.37
N TYR A 76 -4.35 -27.64 -18.06
CA TYR A 76 -4.39 -26.30 -17.44
C TYR A 76 -5.79 -25.93 -16.95
N THR A 77 -6.82 -26.26 -17.73
CA THR A 77 -8.23 -26.01 -17.35
C THR A 77 -8.65 -26.85 -16.14
N GLU A 78 -8.32 -28.13 -16.14
CA GLU A 78 -8.60 -29.03 -15.02
C GLU A 78 -7.82 -28.63 -13.77
N GLY A 79 -6.57 -28.21 -13.91
CA GLY A 79 -5.76 -27.72 -12.82
C GLY A 79 -6.31 -26.43 -12.20
N ALA A 80 -6.79 -25.50 -13.03
CA ALA A 80 -7.45 -24.28 -12.57
C ALA A 80 -8.73 -24.59 -11.80
N ARG A 81 -9.57 -25.51 -12.32
CA ARG A 81 -10.82 -25.95 -11.69
C ARG A 81 -10.56 -26.57 -10.30
N ARG A 82 -9.61 -27.49 -10.19
CA ARG A 82 -9.23 -28.11 -8.90
C ARG A 82 -8.68 -27.11 -7.92
N SER A 83 -7.88 -26.17 -8.40
CA SER A 83 -7.34 -25.10 -7.57
C SER A 83 -8.44 -24.19 -7.02
N LEU A 84 -9.47 -23.90 -7.81
CA LEU A 84 -10.63 -23.14 -7.37
C LEU A 84 -11.46 -23.89 -6.33
N GLU A 85 -11.73 -25.18 -6.56
CA GLU A 85 -12.43 -26.02 -5.59
C GLU A 85 -11.69 -26.04 -4.26
N PHE A 86 -10.39 -26.23 -4.31
CA PHE A 86 -9.56 -26.21 -3.11
C PHE A 86 -9.56 -24.84 -2.41
N ALA A 87 -9.47 -23.72 -3.17
CA ALA A 87 -9.57 -22.38 -2.60
C ALA A 87 -10.90 -22.15 -1.89
N ARG A 88 -11.99 -22.67 -2.42
CA ARG A 88 -13.33 -22.62 -1.77
C ARG A 88 -13.42 -23.49 -0.52
N GLU A 89 -12.83 -24.69 -0.54
CA GLU A 89 -12.81 -25.58 0.63
C GLU A 89 -12.08 -24.95 1.84
N VAL A 90 -11.08 -24.10 1.58
CA VAL A 90 -10.30 -23.44 2.63
C VAL A 90 -10.78 -22.01 2.93
N ASP A 91 -11.92 -21.61 2.34
CA ASP A 91 -12.53 -20.27 2.48
C ASP A 91 -11.53 -19.14 2.16
N ALA A 92 -10.82 -19.27 1.05
CA ALA A 92 -9.85 -18.28 0.60
C ALA A 92 -10.56 -17.17 -0.19
N ASP A 93 -10.26 -15.93 0.13
CA ASP A 93 -10.74 -14.73 -0.57
C ASP A 93 -9.64 -14.03 -1.39
N LEU A 94 -8.38 -14.44 -1.19
CA LEU A 94 -7.20 -13.90 -1.87
C LEU A 94 -6.33 -15.02 -2.43
N ALA A 95 -5.84 -14.82 -3.65
CA ALA A 95 -4.85 -15.66 -4.29
C ALA A 95 -3.59 -14.87 -4.67
N ILE A 96 -2.42 -15.32 -4.19
CA ILE A 96 -1.12 -14.77 -4.57
C ILE A 96 -0.51 -15.70 -5.62
N LEU A 97 -0.50 -15.28 -6.87
CA LEU A 97 -0.14 -16.14 -7.99
C LEU A 97 1.18 -15.70 -8.65
N LYS A 98 1.91 -16.70 -9.19
CA LYS A 98 3.19 -16.47 -9.89
C LYS A 98 3.00 -15.70 -11.19
N SER A 99 3.59 -14.52 -11.32
CA SER A 99 3.51 -13.67 -12.52
C SER A 99 4.02 -14.37 -13.79
N LYS A 100 3.52 -13.96 -14.95
CA LYS A 100 3.93 -14.40 -16.29
C LYS A 100 3.70 -15.88 -16.60
N SER A 101 3.16 -16.68 -15.68
CA SER A 101 2.85 -18.09 -15.93
C SER A 101 1.61 -18.22 -16.82
N PRO A 102 1.55 -19.17 -17.74
CA PRO A 102 0.33 -19.43 -18.52
C PRO A 102 -0.84 -19.95 -17.67
N SER A 103 -0.57 -20.40 -16.43
CA SER A 103 -1.58 -20.77 -15.44
C SER A 103 -1.87 -19.64 -14.44
N CYS A 104 -0.84 -19.19 -13.75
CA CYS A 104 -0.92 -18.30 -12.60
C CYS A 104 -0.78 -16.81 -12.93
N GLY A 105 -0.31 -16.45 -14.14
CA GLY A 105 0.00 -15.06 -14.51
C GLY A 105 -1.20 -14.14 -14.30
N SER A 106 -0.96 -12.98 -13.69
CA SER A 106 -1.98 -11.97 -13.40
C SER A 106 -1.62 -10.67 -14.13
N GLY A 107 -2.50 -10.20 -15.00
CA GLY A 107 -2.39 -8.96 -15.77
C GLY A 107 -1.46 -9.01 -16.99
N ARG A 108 -0.37 -9.80 -16.97
CA ARG A 108 0.53 -9.97 -18.12
C ARG A 108 1.04 -11.41 -18.22
N ILE A 109 0.99 -11.96 -19.44
CA ILE A 109 1.48 -13.30 -19.78
C ILE A 109 2.31 -13.23 -21.07
N TYR A 110 3.04 -14.29 -21.40
CA TYR A 110 3.70 -14.40 -22.70
C TYR A 110 2.67 -14.59 -23.83
N ASP A 111 3.01 -14.12 -25.04
CA ASP A 111 2.10 -13.96 -26.19
C ASP A 111 1.75 -15.28 -26.92
N GLY A 112 2.27 -16.40 -26.47
CA GLY A 112 2.04 -17.71 -27.08
C GLY A 112 2.98 -18.06 -28.24
N THR A 113 3.97 -17.19 -28.53
CA THR A 113 4.91 -17.38 -29.64
C THR A 113 6.29 -17.85 -29.21
N PHE A 114 6.54 -17.98 -27.92
CA PHE A 114 7.84 -18.28 -27.32
C PHE A 114 8.95 -17.25 -27.67
N SER A 115 8.52 -16.03 -28.04
CA SER A 115 9.43 -14.92 -28.40
C SER A 115 9.90 -14.12 -27.18
N GLY A 116 9.36 -14.42 -25.98
CA GLY A 116 9.63 -13.66 -24.76
C GLY A 116 8.85 -12.35 -24.64
N VAL A 117 7.93 -12.07 -25.57
CA VAL A 117 7.07 -10.88 -25.55
C VAL A 117 5.94 -11.06 -24.55
N LEU A 118 5.71 -10.04 -23.72
CA LEU A 118 4.62 -10.00 -22.76
C LEU A 118 3.46 -9.17 -23.28
N VAL A 119 2.26 -9.73 -23.19
CA VAL A 119 0.99 -9.09 -23.56
C VAL A 119 0.07 -8.96 -22.35
N PRO A 120 -0.89 -8.02 -22.36
CA PRO A 120 -1.95 -7.99 -21.36
C PRO A 120 -2.77 -9.30 -21.41
N GLY A 121 -3.03 -9.88 -20.24
CA GLY A 121 -3.81 -11.11 -20.11
C GLY A 121 -3.52 -11.83 -18.80
N ASP A 122 -4.41 -12.76 -18.48
CA ASP A 122 -4.29 -13.62 -17.30
C ASP A 122 -3.97 -15.07 -17.73
N GLY A 123 -3.29 -15.80 -16.87
CA GLY A 123 -3.17 -17.26 -16.98
C GLY A 123 -4.52 -17.94 -16.68
N VAL A 124 -4.66 -19.19 -17.10
CA VAL A 124 -5.94 -19.93 -17.03
C VAL A 124 -6.52 -19.96 -15.60
N CYS A 125 -5.69 -20.19 -14.58
CA CYS A 125 -6.12 -20.23 -13.19
C CYS A 125 -6.43 -18.82 -12.65
N ALA A 126 -5.60 -17.83 -12.97
CA ALA A 126 -5.81 -16.45 -12.53
C ALA A 126 -7.12 -15.88 -13.10
N GLU A 127 -7.40 -16.15 -14.39
CA GLU A 127 -8.65 -15.75 -15.04
C GLU A 127 -9.86 -16.39 -14.37
N LEU A 128 -9.84 -17.72 -14.17
CA LEU A 128 -10.94 -18.45 -13.52
C LEU A 128 -11.19 -17.93 -12.11
N PHE A 129 -10.15 -17.69 -11.32
CA PHE A 129 -10.28 -17.18 -9.95
C PHE A 129 -10.96 -15.81 -9.93
N ARG A 130 -10.59 -14.89 -10.83
CA ARG A 130 -11.24 -13.57 -10.96
C ARG A 130 -12.70 -13.67 -11.39
N GLN A 131 -13.01 -14.55 -12.33
CA GLN A 131 -14.39 -14.78 -12.79
C GLN A 131 -15.28 -15.28 -11.65
N GLU A 132 -14.72 -16.03 -10.72
CA GLU A 132 -15.39 -16.63 -9.57
C GLU A 132 -15.31 -15.77 -8.29
N GLY A 133 -14.81 -14.53 -8.42
CA GLY A 133 -14.87 -13.51 -7.38
C GLY A 133 -13.69 -13.50 -6.40
N LEU A 134 -12.66 -14.34 -6.58
CA LEU A 134 -11.45 -14.26 -5.76
C LEU A 134 -10.61 -13.04 -6.16
N THR A 135 -10.05 -12.37 -5.18
CA THR A 135 -9.03 -11.34 -5.42
C THR A 135 -7.72 -12.03 -5.85
N VAL A 136 -7.21 -11.70 -7.04
CA VAL A 136 -5.96 -12.28 -7.55
C VAL A 136 -4.89 -11.19 -7.65
N VAL A 137 -3.76 -11.44 -7.03
CA VAL A 137 -2.56 -10.59 -7.07
C VAL A 137 -1.34 -11.42 -7.50
N ASP A 138 -0.32 -10.77 -8.05
CA ASP A 138 0.94 -11.44 -8.36
C ASP A 138 1.95 -11.30 -7.21
N GLU A 139 3.04 -12.08 -7.29
CA GLU A 139 4.10 -12.06 -6.29
C GLU A 139 4.79 -10.71 -6.14
N LYS A 140 4.73 -9.85 -7.14
CA LYS A 140 5.31 -8.52 -7.03
C LYS A 140 4.62 -7.70 -5.96
N LEU A 141 3.30 -7.90 -5.78
CA LEU A 141 2.60 -7.28 -4.66
C LEU A 141 3.17 -7.78 -3.32
N VAL A 142 3.57 -9.05 -3.24
CA VAL A 142 4.19 -9.65 -2.04
C VAL A 142 5.65 -9.18 -1.91
N GLU A 143 6.41 -9.11 -3.01
CA GLU A 143 7.75 -8.51 -3.04
C GLU A 143 7.72 -7.04 -2.58
N TRP A 144 6.62 -6.33 -2.84
CA TRP A 144 6.39 -4.97 -2.36
C TRP A 144 5.94 -4.93 -0.89
N CYS A 145 5.53 -6.07 -0.33
CA CYS A 145 5.09 -6.17 1.06
C CYS A 145 6.25 -6.33 2.06
N GLU A 146 7.49 -6.38 1.61
CA GLU A 146 8.65 -6.35 2.50
C GLU A 146 9.38 -5.01 2.42
N PRO A 147 9.27 -4.15 3.45
CA PRO A 147 10.29 -3.13 3.63
C PRO A 147 11.58 -3.85 4.07
N THR A 148 12.42 -4.18 3.12
CA THR A 148 13.81 -4.49 3.43
C THR A 148 14.50 -3.20 3.88
N VAL A 149 15.24 -3.21 4.97
CA VAL A 149 15.95 -2.03 5.54
C VAL A 149 17.11 -1.52 4.70
N GLU A 150 17.40 -2.15 3.63
CA GLU A 150 18.20 -1.50 2.61
C GLU A 150 17.58 -0.19 2.09
N HIS A 151 16.27 0.01 2.34
CA HIS A 151 15.53 1.20 1.91
C HIS A 151 15.07 2.04 3.10
N PRO A 152 15.33 3.35 3.10
CA PRO A 152 14.84 4.23 4.15
C PRO A 152 13.31 4.28 4.17
N VAL A 153 12.74 4.44 5.38
CA VAL A 153 11.31 4.65 5.56
C VAL A 153 11.01 6.14 5.42
N ALA A 154 10.11 6.50 4.50
CA ALA A 154 9.63 7.88 4.39
C ALA A 154 8.57 8.17 5.47
N ILE A 155 8.64 9.36 6.07
CA ILE A 155 7.67 9.79 7.09
C ILE A 155 7.26 11.23 6.78
N VAL A 156 5.99 11.43 6.41
CA VAL A 156 5.42 12.77 6.21
C VAL A 156 4.64 13.14 7.47
N LEU A 157 5.12 14.13 8.17
CA LEU A 157 4.54 14.59 9.43
C LEU A 157 3.42 15.60 9.17
N GLY A 158 2.26 15.36 9.77
CA GLY A 158 1.14 16.28 9.84
C GLY A 158 1.18 17.17 11.08
N SER A 159 0.14 17.98 11.25
CA SER A 159 -0.03 18.86 12.41
C SER A 159 0.09 18.09 13.73
N GLY A 160 0.83 18.64 14.68
CA GLY A 160 1.06 18.06 16.01
C GLY A 160 2.16 17.00 16.10
N LEU A 161 2.75 16.52 14.97
CA LEU A 161 3.75 15.44 14.99
C LEU A 161 5.18 15.91 14.78
N GLY A 162 5.43 17.21 14.79
CA GLY A 162 6.76 17.81 14.57
C GLY A 162 7.85 17.30 15.54
N ALA A 163 7.46 16.84 16.73
CA ALA A 163 8.39 16.32 17.74
C ALA A 163 9.15 15.07 17.28
N LEU A 164 8.59 14.25 16.36
CA LEU A 164 9.27 13.10 15.80
C LEU A 164 10.52 13.50 14.99
N ALA A 165 10.51 14.67 14.35
CA ALA A 165 11.65 15.17 13.60
C ALA A 165 12.90 15.37 14.50
N HIS A 166 12.71 15.67 15.80
CA HIS A 166 13.83 15.82 16.75
C HIS A 166 14.48 14.47 17.15
N ARG A 167 13.87 13.34 16.80
CA ARG A 167 14.43 12.01 17.06
C ARG A 167 15.41 11.57 15.97
N VAL A 168 15.42 12.25 14.83
CA VAL A 168 16.31 11.90 13.72
C VAL A 168 17.76 12.24 14.07
N LYS A 169 18.63 11.26 14.00
CA LYS A 169 20.08 11.49 13.94
C LYS A 169 20.41 11.92 12.50
N VAL A 170 20.34 13.23 12.26
CA VAL A 170 20.39 13.77 10.91
C VAL A 170 21.79 13.65 10.32
N VAL A 171 21.87 13.09 9.09
CA VAL A 171 23.06 13.03 8.26
C VAL A 171 23.03 14.11 7.18
N ARG A 172 21.83 14.43 6.67
CA ARG A 172 21.65 15.42 5.60
C ARG A 172 20.34 16.16 5.76
N HIS A 173 20.38 17.48 5.55
CA HIS A 173 19.22 18.34 5.37
C HIS A 173 19.02 18.61 3.87
N ILE A 174 17.78 18.54 3.39
CA ILE A 174 17.41 18.85 2.01
C ILE A 174 16.29 19.89 2.06
N PRO A 175 16.56 21.15 1.67
CA PRO A 175 15.52 22.16 1.53
C PRO A 175 14.44 21.70 0.55
N TYR A 176 13.17 21.98 0.83
CA TYR A 176 12.09 21.58 -0.10
C TYR A 176 12.18 22.30 -1.45
N THR A 177 12.82 23.46 -1.50
CA THR A 177 13.15 24.17 -2.75
C THR A 177 14.03 23.37 -3.70
N ASP A 178 14.79 22.40 -3.18
CA ASP A 178 15.66 21.51 -3.95
C ASP A 178 14.92 20.23 -4.38
N ILE A 179 13.65 20.08 -3.99
CA ILE A 179 12.80 18.93 -4.35
C ILE A 179 12.08 19.24 -5.66
N ASP A 180 12.36 18.44 -6.67
CA ASP A 180 11.73 18.58 -7.99
C ASP A 180 10.20 18.47 -7.92
N GLY A 181 9.52 19.48 -8.47
CA GLY A 181 8.08 19.62 -8.47
C GLY A 181 7.50 20.10 -7.13
N PHE A 182 8.32 20.51 -6.17
CA PHE A 182 7.85 21.27 -5.02
C PHE A 182 7.79 22.77 -5.38
N PRO A 183 6.67 23.49 -5.07
CA PRO A 183 6.56 24.91 -5.43
C PRO A 183 7.54 25.76 -4.64
N VAL A 184 8.44 26.47 -5.33
CA VAL A 184 9.54 27.26 -4.71
C VAL A 184 9.01 28.40 -3.82
N GLU A 185 7.81 28.95 -4.16
CA GLU A 185 7.18 30.05 -3.44
C GLU A 185 6.22 29.56 -2.34
N ALA A 186 6.24 28.25 -2.03
CA ALA A 186 5.33 27.67 -1.05
C ALA A 186 5.57 28.28 0.35
N ILE A 187 4.48 28.67 1.00
CA ILE A 187 4.49 29.21 2.36
C ILE A 187 4.11 28.07 3.32
N PRO A 188 4.91 27.81 4.36
CA PRO A 188 4.57 26.82 5.37
C PRO A 188 3.27 27.18 6.11
N VAL A 189 2.43 26.19 6.36
CA VAL A 189 1.37 26.31 7.36
C VAL A 189 2.01 26.26 8.74
N ASP A 190 1.40 26.90 9.74
CA ASP A 190 1.91 26.90 11.12
C ASP A 190 2.22 25.47 11.60
N GLY A 191 3.40 25.30 12.18
CA GLY A 191 3.91 24.01 12.64
C GLY A 191 4.61 23.16 11.58
N HIS A 192 4.72 23.60 10.31
CA HIS A 192 5.44 22.91 9.23
C HIS A 192 6.81 23.53 8.96
N ARG A 193 7.81 22.70 8.75
CA ARG A 193 9.14 23.10 8.25
C ARG A 193 9.34 22.56 6.85
N PHE A 194 9.99 23.34 5.99
CA PHE A 194 10.21 22.98 4.60
C PHE A 194 11.64 22.51 4.36
N GLU A 195 12.01 21.46 5.07
CA GLU A 195 13.26 20.74 4.88
C GLU A 195 13.04 19.24 5.13
N ALA A 196 13.60 18.38 4.30
CA ALA A 196 13.63 16.94 4.54
C ALA A 196 14.87 16.58 5.35
N LEU A 197 14.68 15.72 6.35
CA LEU A 197 15.74 15.21 7.23
C LEU A 197 16.07 13.77 6.81
N VAL A 198 17.27 13.54 6.30
CA VAL A 198 17.77 12.20 5.99
C VAL A 198 18.69 11.75 7.11
N GLY A 199 18.46 10.56 7.67
CA GLY A 199 19.22 10.05 8.79
C GLY A 199 18.67 8.74 9.33
N THR A 200 18.81 8.52 10.64
CA THR A 200 18.28 7.34 11.32
C THR A 200 17.45 7.70 12.55
N ILE A 201 16.45 6.87 12.86
CA ILE A 201 15.75 6.82 14.14
C ILE A 201 15.91 5.40 14.69
N ASP A 202 16.48 5.28 15.90
CA ASP A 202 16.78 3.99 16.54
C ASP A 202 17.49 3.02 15.55
N ASP A 203 18.50 3.56 14.82
CA ASP A 203 19.31 2.93 13.77
C ASP A 203 18.56 2.52 12.48
N VAL A 204 17.26 2.75 12.39
CA VAL A 204 16.47 2.55 11.17
C VAL A 204 16.67 3.74 10.23
N PRO A 205 17.07 3.54 8.96
CA PRO A 205 17.19 4.61 7.98
C PRO A 205 15.83 5.27 7.70
N VAL A 206 15.77 6.60 7.75
CA VAL A 206 14.54 7.36 7.51
C VAL A 206 14.77 8.59 6.65
N VAL A 207 13.73 9.00 5.94
CA VAL A 207 13.58 10.33 5.34
C VAL A 207 12.34 10.97 5.94
N VAL A 208 12.53 11.96 6.80
CA VAL A 208 11.44 12.64 7.51
C VAL A 208 11.14 13.98 6.85
N TYR A 209 9.88 14.23 6.58
CA TYR A 209 9.33 15.47 6.05
C TYR A 209 8.50 16.14 7.15
N PRO A 210 9.04 17.16 7.86
CA PRO A 210 8.37 17.79 9.01
C PRO A 210 7.19 18.68 8.66
N GLY A 211 6.74 18.67 7.41
CA GLY A 211 5.59 19.42 6.93
C GLY A 211 5.28 19.10 5.49
N ARG A 212 4.14 19.63 5.03
CA ARG A 212 3.66 19.49 3.64
C ARG A 212 2.88 20.71 3.19
N ILE A 213 2.64 20.81 1.89
CA ILE A 213 1.68 21.73 1.28
C ILE A 213 0.33 21.06 1.06
N HIS A 214 -0.73 21.86 0.92
CA HIS A 214 -2.09 21.35 0.80
C HIS A 214 -2.80 21.96 -0.42
N MET A 215 -3.73 21.21 -0.99
CA MET A 215 -4.50 21.67 -2.16
C MET A 215 -5.36 22.92 -1.86
N TYR A 216 -5.85 23.11 -0.63
CA TYR A 216 -6.57 24.31 -0.25
C TYR A 216 -5.73 25.60 -0.28
N GLN A 217 -4.40 25.48 -0.37
CA GLN A 217 -3.48 26.60 -0.57
C GLN A 217 -3.36 27.00 -2.06
N GLY A 218 -4.06 26.29 -2.96
CA GLY A 218 -4.03 26.54 -4.41
C GLY A 218 -3.09 25.62 -5.19
N TYR A 219 -2.42 24.67 -4.53
CA TYR A 219 -1.54 23.72 -5.20
C TYR A 219 -2.31 22.58 -5.84
N SER A 220 -1.81 22.09 -6.97
CA SER A 220 -2.36 20.94 -7.68
C SER A 220 -2.12 19.62 -6.92
N ALA A 221 -2.89 18.58 -7.27
CA ALA A 221 -2.68 17.24 -6.75
C ALA A 221 -1.27 16.69 -7.05
N LEU A 222 -0.65 17.10 -8.14
CA LEU A 222 0.71 16.71 -8.49
C LEU A 222 1.76 17.40 -7.60
N GLU A 223 1.61 18.70 -7.32
CA GLU A 223 2.53 19.45 -6.47
C GLU A 223 2.50 18.93 -5.02
N VAL A 224 1.31 18.67 -4.46
CA VAL A 224 1.20 18.13 -3.08
C VAL A 224 1.81 16.74 -2.92
N THR A 225 2.06 16.01 -4.03
CA THR A 225 2.71 14.68 -4.00
C THR A 225 4.22 14.73 -4.29
N SER A 226 4.81 15.91 -4.40
CA SER A 226 6.26 16.07 -4.66
C SER A 226 7.14 15.37 -3.62
N LEU A 227 6.75 15.41 -2.34
CA LEU A 227 7.49 14.75 -1.26
C LEU A 227 7.46 13.23 -1.40
N VAL A 228 6.34 12.65 -1.83
CA VAL A 228 6.20 11.20 -2.08
C VAL A 228 7.12 10.78 -3.23
N ARG A 229 7.11 11.53 -4.33
CA ARG A 229 7.99 11.29 -5.48
C ARG A 229 9.47 11.42 -5.11
N HIS A 230 9.81 12.42 -4.30
CA HIS A 230 11.17 12.59 -3.78
C HIS A 230 11.60 11.42 -2.88
N ALA A 231 10.73 10.97 -1.96
CA ALA A 231 11.00 9.80 -1.13
C ALA A 231 11.28 8.55 -1.96
N HIS A 232 10.46 8.30 -2.99
CA HIS A 232 10.68 7.18 -3.91
C HIS A 232 12.04 7.27 -4.63
N ARG A 233 12.42 8.46 -5.12
CA ARG A 233 13.74 8.69 -5.74
C ARG A 233 14.91 8.48 -4.79
N LEU A 234 14.73 8.72 -3.49
CA LEU A 234 15.70 8.39 -2.44
C LEU A 234 15.73 6.90 -2.07
N GLY A 235 14.96 6.07 -2.77
CA GLY A 235 14.92 4.63 -2.58
C GLY A 235 13.92 4.15 -1.52
N CYS A 236 13.08 5.04 -0.93
CA CYS A 236 12.05 4.61 0.02
C CYS A 236 11.04 3.68 -0.67
N ARG A 237 10.72 2.57 -0.02
CA ARG A 237 9.69 1.60 -0.45
C ARG A 237 8.46 1.60 0.44
N SER A 238 8.53 2.22 1.59
CA SER A 238 7.41 2.43 2.49
C SER A 238 7.32 3.89 2.91
N ILE A 239 6.08 4.36 3.11
CA ILE A 239 5.79 5.71 3.55
C ILE A 239 4.75 5.72 4.65
N MET A 240 5.03 6.43 5.72
CA MET A 240 4.10 6.73 6.79
C MET A 240 3.55 8.14 6.56
N LEU A 241 2.25 8.23 6.30
CA LEU A 241 1.52 9.47 6.14
C LEU A 241 0.78 9.76 7.45
N SER A 242 1.04 10.90 8.07
CA SER A 242 0.30 11.30 9.25
C SER A 242 -0.46 12.61 9.02
N CYS A 243 -1.64 12.75 9.64
CA CYS A 243 -2.49 13.92 9.50
C CYS A 243 -3.34 14.15 10.76
N ALA A 244 -3.94 15.34 10.85
CA ALA A 244 -5.07 15.60 11.74
C ALA A 244 -6.39 15.38 10.98
N SER A 245 -7.45 14.98 11.67
CA SER A 245 -8.78 14.80 11.10
C SER A 245 -9.90 15.09 12.07
N GLY A 246 -11.09 15.40 11.52
CA GLY A 246 -12.34 15.39 12.25
C GLY A 246 -12.96 14.00 12.31
N SER A 247 -13.62 13.66 13.41
CA SER A 247 -14.41 12.45 13.55
C SER A 247 -15.78 12.60 12.87
N VAL A 248 -16.14 11.65 12.02
CA VAL A 248 -17.45 11.57 11.35
C VAL A 248 -18.40 10.62 12.10
N ARG A 249 -17.94 9.45 12.48
CA ARG A 249 -18.74 8.36 13.07
C ARG A 249 -18.38 8.04 14.52
N GLY A 250 -18.17 9.05 15.36
CA GLY A 250 -18.16 8.88 16.82
C GLY A 250 -16.82 8.46 17.44
N VAL A 251 -15.73 8.49 16.69
CA VAL A 251 -14.38 8.37 17.28
C VAL A 251 -14.11 9.61 18.12
N GLU A 252 -13.67 9.45 19.38
CA GLU A 252 -13.49 10.57 20.29
C GLU A 252 -12.21 11.36 19.94
N PRO A 253 -12.24 12.72 20.06
CA PRO A 253 -11.06 13.55 19.94
C PRO A 253 -9.95 13.11 20.91
N GLY A 254 -8.71 13.12 20.43
CA GLY A 254 -7.55 12.61 21.18
C GLY A 254 -7.21 11.14 20.83
N THR A 255 -8.07 10.44 20.11
CA THR A 255 -7.79 9.06 19.64
C THR A 255 -6.86 9.08 18.43
N VAL A 256 -5.94 8.11 18.35
CA VAL A 256 -5.16 7.85 17.15
C VAL A 256 -5.96 6.94 16.21
N GLY A 257 -6.17 7.39 14.99
CA GLY A 257 -6.83 6.63 13.93
C GLY A 257 -5.82 5.90 13.05
N LEU A 258 -6.06 4.64 12.77
CA LEU A 258 -5.39 3.88 11.72
C LEU A 258 -6.24 3.93 10.46
N ILE A 259 -5.70 4.54 9.41
CA ILE A 259 -6.40 4.62 8.12
C ILE A 259 -6.22 3.29 7.39
N THR A 260 -7.32 2.58 7.18
CA THR A 260 -7.33 1.29 6.47
C THR A 260 -7.86 1.40 5.05
N ASP A 261 -8.63 2.46 4.75
CA ASP A 261 -9.14 2.77 3.43
C ASP A 261 -9.38 4.28 3.26
N GLN A 262 -9.68 4.74 2.05
CA GLN A 262 -9.93 6.15 1.78
C GLN A 262 -11.05 6.40 0.77
N ILE A 263 -11.67 7.57 0.89
CA ILE A 263 -12.61 8.13 -0.09
C ILE A 263 -12.01 9.46 -0.59
N ASN A 264 -11.68 9.54 -1.87
CA ASN A 264 -11.19 10.78 -2.47
C ASN A 264 -12.34 11.64 -2.98
N LEU A 265 -12.69 12.65 -2.21
CA LEU A 265 -13.72 13.66 -2.56
C LEU A 265 -13.11 15.03 -2.86
N THR A 266 -11.80 15.10 -3.09
CA THR A 266 -11.10 16.35 -3.42
C THR A 266 -11.46 16.90 -4.81
N GLY A 267 -12.04 16.07 -5.68
CA GLY A 267 -12.24 16.37 -7.09
C GLY A 267 -10.95 16.37 -7.91
N GLN A 268 -9.83 15.97 -7.33
CA GLN A 268 -8.51 15.93 -7.97
C GLN A 268 -7.85 14.54 -7.83
N ASN A 269 -6.95 14.23 -8.79
CA ASN A 269 -6.15 13.00 -8.76
C ASN A 269 -4.77 13.31 -9.34
N PRO A 270 -3.67 12.97 -8.65
CA PRO A 270 -2.32 13.27 -9.12
C PRO A 270 -1.94 12.58 -10.44
N LEU A 271 -2.66 11.51 -10.81
CA LEU A 271 -2.43 10.76 -12.06
C LEU A 271 -3.34 11.22 -13.20
N ALA A 272 -4.18 12.26 -13.02
CA ALA A 272 -5.12 12.74 -14.04
C ALA A 272 -4.45 13.61 -15.12
N SER A 273 -3.14 13.91 -15.00
CA SER A 273 -2.38 14.64 -16.01
C SER A 273 -1.26 13.77 -16.62
N ALA A 274 -0.81 14.15 -17.82
CA ALA A 274 0.31 13.48 -18.48
C ALA A 274 1.59 13.56 -17.63
N GLU A 275 1.83 14.69 -16.97
CA GLU A 275 2.97 14.89 -16.06
C GLU A 275 2.86 13.98 -14.82
N GLY A 276 1.63 13.79 -14.32
CA GLY A 276 1.37 12.90 -13.18
C GLY A 276 1.70 11.44 -13.51
N VAL A 277 1.31 10.98 -14.71
CA VAL A 277 1.65 9.63 -15.19
C VAL A 277 3.15 9.51 -15.46
N ALA A 278 3.76 10.50 -16.12
CA ALA A 278 5.20 10.51 -16.41
C ALA A 278 6.06 10.56 -15.14
N ALA A 279 5.51 11.02 -14.02
CA ALA A 279 6.19 11.01 -12.72
C ALA A 279 6.24 9.61 -12.07
N THR A 280 5.63 8.62 -12.70
CA THR A 280 5.63 7.21 -12.29
C THR A 280 6.27 6.34 -13.39
N GLU A 281 6.55 5.09 -13.09
CA GLU A 281 7.03 4.11 -14.08
C GLU A 281 5.87 3.34 -14.74
N LEU A 282 4.66 3.93 -14.72
CA LEU A 282 3.46 3.29 -15.25
C LEU A 282 3.32 3.55 -16.76
N ASP A 283 3.02 2.52 -17.51
CA ASP A 283 2.62 2.65 -18.93
C ASP A 283 1.21 3.26 -19.09
N VAL A 284 0.35 3.09 -18.07
CA VAL A 284 -1.04 3.58 -18.03
C VAL A 284 -1.41 4.05 -16.61
N PRO A 285 -2.30 5.07 -16.48
CA PRO A 285 -2.59 5.71 -15.19
C PRO A 285 -3.55 4.90 -14.27
N PHE A 286 -3.87 3.67 -14.62
CA PHE A 286 -4.87 2.88 -13.89
C PHE A 286 -4.22 2.08 -12.78
N VAL A 287 -4.27 2.61 -11.54
CA VAL A 287 -3.69 2.00 -10.35
C VAL A 287 -4.80 1.38 -9.50
N PRO A 288 -4.72 0.09 -9.17
CA PRO A 288 -5.64 -0.53 -8.21
C PRO A 288 -5.47 0.09 -6.83
N MET A 289 -6.55 0.68 -6.31
CA MET A 289 -6.55 1.32 -4.99
C MET A 289 -7.09 0.41 -3.86
N ALA A 290 -7.70 -0.73 -4.19
CA ALA A 290 -8.03 -1.73 -3.19
C ALA A 290 -6.75 -2.18 -2.45
N GLY A 291 -6.76 -2.12 -1.10
CA GLY A 291 -5.58 -2.36 -0.30
C GLY A 291 -4.47 -1.30 -0.46
N ALA A 292 -4.85 -0.03 -0.71
CA ALA A 292 -3.90 1.08 -0.83
C ALA A 292 -3.05 1.25 0.43
N TYR A 293 -3.66 1.07 1.59
CA TYR A 293 -2.96 1.02 2.88
C TYR A 293 -2.49 -0.41 3.14
N SER A 294 -1.19 -0.56 3.39
CA SER A 294 -0.55 -1.87 3.54
C SER A 294 -1.09 -2.63 4.75
N ALA A 295 -1.68 -3.80 4.53
CA ALA A 295 -2.15 -4.67 5.61
C ALA A 295 -1.01 -5.02 6.59
N TYR A 296 0.20 -5.24 6.07
CA TYR A 296 1.39 -5.50 6.87
C TYR A 296 1.75 -4.32 7.78
N LEU A 297 1.84 -3.09 7.23
CA LEU A 297 2.17 -1.91 8.04
C LEU A 297 1.05 -1.58 9.03
N CYS A 298 -0.22 -1.83 8.69
CA CYS A 298 -1.34 -1.71 9.60
C CYS A 298 -1.21 -2.69 10.77
N GLU A 299 -0.77 -3.94 10.52
CA GLU A 299 -0.54 -4.92 11.60
C GLU A 299 0.61 -4.51 12.52
N LEU A 300 1.70 -3.98 11.95
CA LEU A 300 2.78 -3.41 12.76
C LEU A 300 2.28 -2.23 13.62
N ALA A 301 1.40 -1.39 13.08
CA ALA A 301 0.81 -0.28 13.82
C ALA A 301 -0.09 -0.76 14.97
N ARG A 302 -0.89 -1.82 14.76
CA ARG A 302 -1.68 -2.47 15.83
C ARG A 302 -0.78 -3.01 16.95
N THR A 303 0.26 -3.75 16.57
CA THR A 303 1.24 -4.29 17.52
C THR A 303 1.91 -3.15 18.29
N ALA A 304 2.37 -2.12 17.60
CA ALA A 304 3.03 -0.97 18.23
C ALA A 304 2.09 -0.19 19.18
N ALA A 305 0.80 -0.06 18.81
CA ALA A 305 -0.21 0.57 19.67
C ALA A 305 -0.46 -0.25 20.93
N HIS A 306 -0.66 -1.58 20.79
CA HIS A 306 -0.82 -2.50 21.91
C HIS A 306 0.37 -2.43 22.87
N ASP A 307 1.60 -2.50 22.35
CA ASP A 307 2.82 -2.48 23.17
C ASP A 307 3.04 -1.13 23.87
N ALA A 308 2.55 -0.05 23.27
CA ALA A 308 2.58 1.30 23.87
C ALA A 308 1.41 1.57 24.83
N GLY A 309 0.44 0.66 24.95
CA GLY A 309 -0.78 0.87 25.73
C GLY A 309 -1.66 1.99 25.17
N VAL A 310 -1.65 2.19 23.84
CA VAL A 310 -2.41 3.22 23.14
C VAL A 310 -3.61 2.59 22.45
N ASP A 311 -4.80 3.12 22.72
CA ASP A 311 -6.00 2.74 21.98
C ASP A 311 -5.93 3.33 20.56
N ILE A 312 -6.18 2.48 19.57
CA ILE A 312 -6.20 2.85 18.15
C ILE A 312 -7.57 2.52 17.56
N ALA A 313 -8.14 3.47 16.82
CA ALA A 313 -9.38 3.26 16.07
C ALA A 313 -9.05 3.04 14.59
N GLU A 314 -9.69 2.08 13.95
CA GLU A 314 -9.51 1.81 12.51
C GLU A 314 -10.65 2.42 11.72
N GLY A 315 -10.35 2.91 10.52
CA GLY A 315 -11.43 3.47 9.71
C GLY A 315 -11.01 4.00 8.35
N THR A 316 -12.05 4.45 7.63
CA THR A 316 -11.97 5.05 6.30
C THR A 316 -11.80 6.57 6.41
N TYR A 317 -10.79 7.09 5.69
CA TYR A 317 -10.51 8.52 5.66
C TYR A 317 -11.10 9.17 4.40
N ALA A 318 -11.98 10.16 4.58
CA ALA A 318 -12.51 10.99 3.51
C ALA A 318 -11.62 12.22 3.31
N GLY A 319 -10.99 12.33 2.14
CA GLY A 319 -10.20 13.51 1.76
C GLY A 319 -11.04 14.53 1.04
N LEU A 320 -11.10 15.75 1.55
CA LEU A 320 -11.78 16.92 0.95
C LEU A 320 -10.76 17.97 0.52
N LEU A 321 -11.17 18.88 -0.35
CA LEU A 321 -10.32 19.97 -0.82
C LEU A 321 -10.06 21.02 0.29
N GLY A 322 -11.08 21.38 1.08
CA GLY A 322 -11.03 22.51 1.98
C GLY A 322 -11.02 23.87 1.24
N PRO A 323 -10.67 25.00 1.91
CA PRO A 323 -10.27 25.16 3.31
C PRO A 323 -11.44 25.25 4.30
N THR A 324 -12.69 25.23 3.81
CA THR A 324 -13.85 25.28 4.71
C THR A 324 -14.06 23.94 5.40
N TYR A 325 -14.43 24.00 6.70
CA TYR A 325 -14.92 22.83 7.41
C TYR A 325 -16.31 22.43 6.91
N GLU A 326 -16.68 21.19 7.17
CA GLU A 326 -17.87 20.55 6.68
C GLU A 326 -19.14 21.07 7.37
N THR A 327 -20.19 21.21 6.60
CA THR A 327 -21.54 21.43 7.12
C THR A 327 -22.10 20.16 7.77
N ALA A 328 -23.13 20.30 8.60
CA ALA A 328 -23.80 19.15 9.19
C ALA A 328 -24.45 18.22 8.13
N ALA A 329 -24.79 18.74 6.95
CA ALA A 329 -25.33 17.93 5.85
C ALA A 329 -24.25 17.11 5.16
N GLU A 330 -23.07 17.69 4.96
CA GLU A 330 -21.89 16.99 4.42
C GLU A 330 -21.44 15.89 5.37
N ILE A 331 -21.41 16.11 6.69
CA ILE A 331 -21.08 15.06 7.67
C ILE A 331 -22.07 13.90 7.59
N ARG A 332 -23.38 14.16 7.46
CA ARG A 332 -24.35 13.06 7.27
C ARG A 332 -24.11 12.30 5.97
N ALA A 333 -23.71 13.00 4.89
CA ALA A 333 -23.38 12.35 3.64
C ALA A 333 -22.10 11.48 3.76
N LEU A 334 -21.06 11.99 4.42
CA LEU A 334 -19.83 11.24 4.70
C LEU A 334 -20.11 10.00 5.58
N ALA A 335 -20.95 10.15 6.60
CA ALA A 335 -21.34 8.99 7.43
C ALA A 335 -22.10 7.91 6.64
N ASN A 336 -22.94 8.31 5.67
CA ASN A 336 -23.60 7.37 4.75
C ASN A 336 -22.65 6.69 3.77
N LEU A 337 -21.51 7.33 3.46
CA LEU A 337 -20.40 6.74 2.68
C LEU A 337 -19.46 5.89 3.55
N GLU A 338 -19.80 5.68 4.82
CA GLU A 338 -19.01 4.93 5.80
C GLU A 338 -17.63 5.53 6.12
N ALA A 339 -17.45 6.84 5.93
CA ALA A 339 -16.26 7.52 6.39
C ALA A 339 -16.23 7.65 7.93
N ASP A 340 -15.08 7.37 8.54
CA ASP A 340 -14.84 7.53 9.97
C ASP A 340 -14.15 8.86 10.28
N TYR A 341 -13.27 9.27 9.37
CA TYR A 341 -12.44 10.46 9.48
C TYR A 341 -12.66 11.37 8.28
N VAL A 342 -12.47 12.66 8.47
CA VAL A 342 -12.47 13.65 7.40
C VAL A 342 -11.33 14.64 7.56
N GLY A 343 -10.67 14.99 6.45
CA GLY A 343 -9.59 15.97 6.44
C GLY A 343 -9.21 16.41 5.03
N MET A 344 -8.13 17.20 4.92
CA MET A 344 -7.80 17.94 3.70
C MET A 344 -6.41 17.58 3.14
N SER A 345 -5.93 16.35 3.38
CA SER A 345 -4.61 15.87 2.95
C SER A 345 -4.64 14.37 2.61
N THR A 346 -3.48 13.74 2.51
CA THR A 346 -3.25 12.27 2.55
C THR A 346 -3.71 11.50 1.32
N VAL A 347 -4.95 11.67 0.83
CA VAL A 347 -5.52 10.82 -0.25
C VAL A 347 -4.71 10.87 -1.54
N CYS A 348 -4.28 12.06 -1.97
CA CYS A 348 -3.45 12.19 -3.18
C CYS A 348 -2.04 11.65 -2.96
N GLU A 349 -1.47 11.82 -1.76
CA GLU A 349 -0.17 11.26 -1.38
C GLU A 349 -0.22 9.72 -1.40
N ALA A 350 -1.29 9.12 -0.87
CA ALA A 350 -1.49 7.68 -0.90
C ALA A 350 -1.68 7.14 -2.34
N ILE A 351 -2.42 7.86 -3.21
CA ILE A 351 -2.57 7.52 -4.64
C ILE A 351 -1.19 7.51 -5.32
N MET A 352 -0.39 8.56 -5.15
CA MET A 352 0.94 8.65 -5.75
C MET A 352 1.88 7.58 -5.19
N ALA A 353 1.86 7.34 -3.89
CA ALA A 353 2.67 6.29 -3.27
C ALA A 353 2.36 4.90 -3.85
N ARG A 354 1.06 4.59 -4.01
CA ARG A 354 0.63 3.34 -4.67
C ARG A 354 1.06 3.27 -6.13
N ALA A 355 0.96 4.36 -6.88
CA ALA A 355 1.42 4.43 -8.26
C ALA A 355 2.93 4.16 -8.39
N LEU A 356 3.71 4.60 -7.41
CA LEU A 356 5.16 4.37 -7.31
C LEU A 356 5.52 3.02 -6.66
N GLY A 357 4.55 2.15 -6.37
CA GLY A 357 4.80 0.84 -5.76
C GLY A 357 5.23 0.90 -4.29
N MET A 358 5.00 2.02 -3.60
CA MET A 358 5.33 2.15 -2.17
C MET A 358 4.21 1.57 -1.30
N GLN A 359 4.59 1.03 -0.15
CA GLN A 359 3.66 0.66 0.90
C GLN A 359 3.26 1.87 1.73
N VAL A 360 1.98 2.01 2.01
CA VAL A 360 1.43 3.16 2.73
C VAL A 360 0.93 2.74 4.10
N LEU A 361 1.37 3.45 5.13
CA LEU A 361 0.74 3.48 6.46
C LEU A 361 0.10 4.85 6.65
N GLY A 362 -1.19 4.89 6.95
CA GLY A 362 -1.92 6.10 7.28
C GLY A 362 -2.21 6.16 8.79
N LEU A 363 -1.73 7.21 9.46
CA LEU A 363 -2.08 7.50 10.84
C LEU A 363 -2.77 8.86 10.90
N THR A 364 -3.91 8.92 11.55
CA THR A 364 -4.59 10.20 11.76
C THR A 364 -4.80 10.46 13.24
N LEU A 365 -4.69 11.72 13.62
CA LEU A 365 -5.03 12.17 14.95
C LEU A 365 -6.40 12.81 14.88
N VAL A 366 -7.35 12.26 15.60
CA VAL A 366 -8.71 12.81 15.70
C VAL A 366 -8.68 14.02 16.62
N THR A 367 -8.88 15.20 16.05
CA THR A 367 -8.75 16.47 16.80
C THR A 367 -10.07 17.06 17.25
N ASN A 368 -11.15 16.77 16.54
CA ASN A 368 -12.47 17.33 16.82
C ASN A 368 -13.59 16.41 16.29
N LYS A 369 -14.82 16.66 16.71
CA LYS A 369 -16.02 16.10 16.06
C LYS A 369 -16.38 17.00 14.87
N ALA A 370 -16.41 16.44 13.68
CA ALA A 370 -16.68 17.18 12.46
C ALA A 370 -18.12 17.74 12.42
N GLY A 371 -18.34 18.81 11.67
CA GLY A 371 -19.66 19.43 11.49
C GLY A 371 -20.17 20.25 12.66
N ARG A 372 -19.35 20.56 13.65
CA ARG A 372 -19.73 21.46 14.75
C ARG A 372 -19.43 22.92 14.39
N ALA A 373 -20.31 23.80 14.85
CA ALA A 373 -20.21 25.24 14.55
C ALA A 373 -19.05 25.94 15.33
N ASP A 374 -18.56 25.33 16.38
CA ASP A 374 -17.48 25.81 17.23
C ASP A 374 -16.08 25.30 16.84
N ASN A 375 -15.99 24.47 15.79
CA ASN A 375 -14.71 24.01 15.29
C ASN A 375 -13.84 25.18 14.80
N ASN A 376 -12.61 25.26 15.32
CA ASN A 376 -11.63 26.24 14.89
C ASN A 376 -10.21 25.63 14.85
N HIS A 377 -9.33 26.26 14.07
CA HIS A 377 -7.99 25.74 13.83
C HIS A 377 -7.10 25.70 15.11
N ALA A 378 -7.31 26.63 16.04
CA ALA A 378 -6.53 26.67 17.29
C ALA A 378 -6.85 25.46 18.20
N GLU A 379 -8.12 25.06 18.29
CA GLU A 379 -8.53 23.86 19.05
C GLU A 379 -8.01 22.58 18.38
N VAL A 380 -8.02 22.52 17.05
CA VAL A 380 -7.43 21.42 16.28
C VAL A 380 -5.94 21.26 16.62
N LEU A 381 -5.18 22.36 16.65
CA LEU A 381 -3.76 22.33 17.02
C LEU A 381 -3.54 21.90 18.47
N ALA A 382 -4.32 22.43 19.43
CA ALA A 382 -4.19 22.08 20.83
C ALA A 382 -4.53 20.60 21.12
N ALA A 383 -5.55 20.06 20.46
CA ALA A 383 -5.89 18.64 20.53
C ALA A 383 -4.81 17.75 19.88
N ALA A 384 -4.23 18.21 18.76
CA ALA A 384 -3.14 17.53 18.09
C ALA A 384 -1.90 17.41 18.99
N ASP A 385 -1.52 18.46 19.71
CA ASP A 385 -0.39 18.44 20.64
C ASP A 385 -0.61 17.47 21.81
N ALA A 386 -1.83 17.39 22.34
CA ALA A 386 -2.16 16.50 23.45
C ALA A 386 -2.04 15.00 23.09
N ALA A 387 -2.38 14.61 21.85
CA ALA A 387 -2.32 13.22 21.41
C ALA A 387 -1.10 12.90 20.51
N ALA A 388 -0.24 13.89 20.26
CA ALA A 388 0.98 13.73 19.45
C ALA A 388 1.91 12.65 20.01
N GLN A 389 2.01 12.54 21.34
CA GLN A 389 2.87 11.55 21.99
C GLN A 389 2.41 10.11 21.71
N ALA A 390 1.09 9.86 21.70
CA ALA A 390 0.54 8.54 21.38
C ALA A 390 0.86 8.14 19.94
N THR A 391 0.59 9.04 18.97
CA THR A 391 0.90 8.79 17.55
C THR A 391 2.41 8.61 17.32
N GLN A 392 3.25 9.39 18.01
CA GLN A 392 4.70 9.25 17.96
C GLN A 392 5.15 7.89 18.50
N SER A 393 4.55 7.41 19.60
CA SER A 393 4.87 6.10 20.17
C SER A 393 4.57 4.96 19.20
N ILE A 394 3.43 5.04 18.50
CA ILE A 394 3.07 4.07 17.46
C ILE A 394 4.06 4.14 16.28
N ALA A 395 4.37 5.34 15.78
CA ALA A 395 5.32 5.51 14.68
C ALA A 395 6.71 4.95 15.01
N LEU A 396 7.23 5.23 16.21
CA LEU A 396 8.49 4.66 16.68
C LEU A 396 8.43 3.14 16.88
N GLY A 397 7.30 2.62 17.38
CA GLY A 397 7.06 1.18 17.49
C GLY A 397 7.09 0.49 16.14
N VAL A 398 6.42 1.04 15.13
CA VAL A 398 6.45 0.54 13.75
C VAL A 398 7.88 0.52 13.21
N LEU A 399 8.65 1.61 13.38
CA LEU A 399 10.05 1.65 12.93
C LEU A 399 10.91 0.58 13.61
N ARG A 400 10.76 0.36 14.94
CA ARG A 400 11.48 -0.71 15.64
C ARG A 400 11.13 -2.10 15.14
N LEU A 401 9.84 -2.36 14.91
CA LEU A 401 9.37 -3.65 14.38
C LEU A 401 9.89 -3.88 12.95
N LEU A 402 9.94 -2.82 12.12
CA LEU A 402 10.57 -2.86 10.80
C LEU A 402 12.08 -3.13 10.92
N GLY A 403 12.79 -2.51 11.85
CA GLY A 403 14.22 -2.72 12.10
C GLY A 403 14.55 -4.09 12.69
N ALA A 404 13.71 -4.62 13.59
CA ALA A 404 13.92 -5.94 14.21
C ALA A 404 13.71 -7.11 13.23
N ALA A 405 12.78 -6.95 12.29
CA ALA A 405 12.53 -7.94 11.23
C ALA A 405 13.73 -8.14 10.28
N GLN A 406 14.81 -7.44 10.48
CA GLN A 406 16.01 -7.43 9.64
C GLN A 406 17.27 -7.93 10.35
N ALA A 407 17.26 -7.89 11.68
CA ALA A 407 18.40 -8.33 12.49
C ALA A 407 18.38 -9.84 12.75
N GLU A 408 17.28 -10.52 12.38
CA GLU A 408 17.09 -11.98 12.44
C GLU A 408 17.20 -12.60 11.04
#